data_fd29a9d263c86582c3a9e2fa52013a2f
#
_entry.id   fd29a9d263c86582c3a9e2fa52013a2f
#
_cell.length_a   1.000
_cell.length_b   1.000
_cell.length_c   1.000
_cell.angle_alpha   90.00
_cell.angle_beta   90.00
_cell.angle_gamma   90.00
#
_symmetry.space_group_name_H-M   'P 1'
#
loop_
_entity.id
_entity.type
_entity.pdbx_description
1 polymer ?
#
loop_
_entity_poly.entity_id
_entity_poly.type
_entity_poly.pdbx_seq_one_letter_code
_entity_poly.pdbx_strand_id
1 'polypeptide(L)'
;ITVIVWDLFNHTRYGRNLYAIGGNRKAAEASGINAKQNIYISYIINGLLAGLAGVIFMARNNSGLPNGAVGYEMSGLTAAIVGGTSFTGGVGTVMGTVAGAFIIGFLENIMNLIGVNAYIQSIIEGAIIVVAVAFDIMSKSRKSTKVIMASDDKEKK
;
A
#
# COMPACT_ATOMS: atom_id res chain seq x y z
N ILE A 1 5.51 -15.12 -5.78
CA ILE A 1 5.43 -13.67 -6.04
C ILE A 1 5.85 -12.90 -4.79
N THR A 2 5.22 -13.12 -3.63
CA THR A 2 5.49 -12.38 -2.37
C THR A 2 6.96 -12.41 -1.97
N VAL A 3 7.63 -13.56 -2.04
CA VAL A 3 9.05 -13.71 -1.70
C VAL A 3 9.94 -12.87 -2.64
N ILE A 4 9.64 -12.88 -3.95
CA ILE A 4 10.39 -12.11 -4.94
C ILE A 4 10.23 -10.61 -4.69
N VAL A 5 9.00 -10.15 -4.43
CA VAL A 5 8.72 -8.73 -4.13
C VAL A 5 9.36 -8.33 -2.80
N TRP A 6 9.32 -9.20 -1.79
CA TRP A 6 9.97 -8.96 -0.51
C TRP A 6 11.48 -8.78 -0.63
N ASP A 7 12.14 -9.66 -1.38
CA ASP A 7 13.58 -9.57 -1.66
C ASP A 7 13.91 -8.30 -2.43
N LEU A 8 13.13 -7.97 -3.47
CA LEU A 8 13.28 -6.75 -4.26
C LEU A 8 13.23 -5.49 -3.40
N PHE A 9 12.29 -5.41 -2.44
CA PHE A 9 12.12 -4.23 -1.60
C PHE A 9 13.14 -4.13 -0.47
N ASN A 10 13.53 -5.27 0.14
CA ASN A 10 14.40 -5.27 1.31
C ASN A 10 15.89 -5.35 0.97
N HIS A 11 16.28 -6.06 -0.09
CA HIS A 11 17.68 -6.34 -0.38
C HIS A 11 18.25 -5.55 -1.57
N THR A 12 17.42 -4.88 -2.39
CA THR A 12 17.93 -4.15 -3.54
C THR A 12 18.07 -2.64 -3.29
N ARG A 13 18.91 -1.99 -4.11
CA ARG A 13 19.02 -0.52 -4.14
C ARG A 13 17.72 0.13 -4.59
N TYR A 14 16.96 -0.55 -5.43
CA TYR A 14 15.68 -0.09 -5.93
C TYR A 14 14.66 0.11 -4.79
N GLY A 15 14.49 -0.87 -3.91
CA GLY A 15 13.59 -0.75 -2.76
C GLY A 15 13.98 0.43 -1.84
N ARG A 16 15.27 0.55 -1.51
CA ARG A 16 15.76 1.68 -0.70
C ARG A 16 15.48 3.03 -1.34
N ASN A 17 15.69 3.14 -2.65
CA ASN A 17 15.40 4.38 -3.39
C ASN A 17 13.91 4.73 -3.35
N LEU A 18 13.01 3.74 -3.47
CA LEU A 18 11.56 3.96 -3.38
C LEU A 18 11.14 4.50 -2.01
N TYR A 19 11.67 3.95 -0.93
CA TYR A 19 11.40 4.46 0.43
C TYR A 19 11.93 5.90 0.60
N ALA A 20 13.11 6.21 0.08
CA ALA A 20 13.67 7.55 0.11
C ALA A 20 12.83 8.56 -0.69
N ILE A 21 12.39 8.19 -1.91
CA ILE A 21 11.53 9.02 -2.76
C ILE A 21 10.17 9.24 -2.10
N GLY A 22 9.58 8.18 -1.52
CA GLY A 22 8.31 8.24 -0.82
C GLY A 22 8.37 9.11 0.45
N GLY A 23 9.51 9.14 1.14
CA GLY A 23 9.71 9.97 2.33
C GLY A 23 9.90 11.46 2.03
N ASN A 24 10.83 11.77 1.12
CA ASN A 24 11.06 13.14 0.65
C ASN A 24 11.70 13.12 -0.74
N ARG A 25 10.89 13.36 -1.75
CA ARG A 25 11.33 13.33 -3.15
C ARG A 25 12.44 14.33 -3.44
N LYS A 26 12.36 15.57 -2.93
CA LYS A 26 13.36 16.60 -3.17
C LYS A 26 14.71 16.23 -2.54
N ALA A 27 14.70 15.70 -1.33
CA ALA A 27 15.90 15.23 -0.66
C ALA A 27 16.53 14.02 -1.38
N ALA A 28 15.72 13.08 -1.87
CA ALA A 28 16.18 11.93 -2.64
C ALA A 28 16.83 12.36 -3.97
N GLU A 29 16.22 13.29 -4.69
CA GLU A 29 16.78 13.86 -5.94
C GLU A 29 18.09 14.61 -5.67
N ALA A 30 18.19 15.38 -4.59
CA ALA A 30 19.42 16.06 -4.15
C ALA A 30 20.54 15.07 -3.79
N SER A 31 20.19 13.87 -3.32
CA SER A 31 21.15 12.77 -3.05
C SER A 31 21.54 11.96 -4.31
N GLY A 32 21.15 12.42 -5.51
CA GLY A 32 21.48 11.77 -6.77
C GLY A 32 20.57 10.62 -7.19
N ILE A 33 19.44 10.41 -6.49
CA ILE A 33 18.47 9.36 -6.84
C ILE A 33 17.59 9.86 -8.00
N ASN A 34 17.59 9.13 -9.11
CA ASN A 34 16.71 9.44 -10.24
C ASN A 34 15.26 9.01 -9.92
N ALA A 35 14.45 9.94 -9.36
CA ALA A 35 13.08 9.67 -8.95
C ALA A 35 12.19 9.24 -10.11
N LYS A 36 12.34 9.88 -11.31
CA LYS A 36 11.55 9.55 -12.50
C LYS A 36 11.74 8.08 -12.91
N GLN A 37 12.98 7.64 -13.01
CA GLN A 37 13.30 6.27 -13.44
C GLN A 37 12.75 5.23 -12.44
N ASN A 38 12.93 5.46 -11.15
CA ASN A 38 12.41 4.55 -10.12
C ASN A 38 10.88 4.47 -10.14
N ILE A 39 10.19 5.59 -10.36
CA ILE A 39 8.72 5.63 -10.50
C ILE A 39 8.27 4.84 -11.74
N TYR A 40 8.90 5.03 -12.90
CA TYR A 40 8.56 4.26 -14.11
C TYR A 40 8.73 2.76 -13.91
N ILE A 41 9.82 2.33 -13.29
CA ILE A 41 10.06 0.91 -12.97
C ILE A 41 8.95 0.37 -12.04
N SER A 42 8.51 1.16 -11.05
CA SER A 42 7.40 0.77 -10.16
C SER A 42 6.10 0.52 -10.91
N TYR A 43 5.75 1.41 -11.86
CA TYR A 43 4.55 1.24 -12.68
C TYR A 43 4.65 0.02 -13.61
N ILE A 44 5.82 -0.25 -14.18
CA ILE A 44 6.05 -1.44 -15.02
C ILE A 44 5.88 -2.72 -14.19
N ILE A 45 6.49 -2.79 -13.01
CA ILE A 45 6.36 -3.94 -12.11
C ILE A 45 4.90 -4.12 -11.68
N ASN A 46 4.21 -3.05 -11.32
CA ASN A 46 2.80 -3.10 -10.94
C ASN A 46 1.93 -3.59 -12.10
N GLY A 47 2.16 -3.11 -13.33
CA GLY A 47 1.44 -3.57 -14.51
C GLY A 47 1.65 -5.05 -14.81
N LEU A 48 2.89 -5.56 -14.67
CA LEU A 48 3.20 -6.98 -14.82
C LEU A 48 2.48 -7.84 -13.77
N LEU A 49 2.48 -7.40 -12.50
CA LEU A 49 1.79 -8.11 -11.41
C LEU A 49 0.27 -8.07 -11.61
N ALA A 50 -0.28 -6.96 -12.06
CA ALA A 50 -1.71 -6.84 -12.40
C ALA A 50 -2.09 -7.77 -13.56
N GLY A 51 -1.26 -7.88 -14.59
CA GLY A 51 -1.47 -8.84 -15.67
C GLY A 51 -1.47 -10.29 -15.19
N LEU A 52 -0.53 -10.67 -14.33
CA LEU A 52 -0.50 -12.00 -13.70
C LEU A 52 -1.75 -12.25 -12.85
N ALA A 53 -2.18 -11.26 -12.08
CA ALA A 53 -3.41 -11.35 -11.27
C ALA A 53 -4.64 -11.57 -12.16
N GLY A 54 -4.71 -10.89 -13.31
CA GLY A 54 -5.79 -11.09 -14.31
C GLY A 54 -5.83 -12.50 -14.84
N VAL A 55 -4.69 -13.10 -15.18
CA VAL A 55 -4.61 -14.50 -15.63
C VAL A 55 -5.12 -15.48 -14.56
N ILE A 56 -4.69 -15.27 -13.29
CA ILE A 56 -5.14 -16.10 -12.16
C ILE A 56 -6.64 -15.94 -11.94
N PHE A 57 -7.16 -14.71 -12.06
CA PHE A 57 -8.59 -14.42 -11.94
C PHE A 57 -9.42 -15.16 -13.00
N MET A 58 -9.00 -15.11 -14.26
CA MET A 58 -9.66 -15.84 -15.35
C MET A 58 -9.62 -17.36 -15.14
N ALA A 59 -8.47 -17.89 -14.72
CA ALA A 59 -8.32 -19.31 -14.43
C ALA A 59 -9.23 -19.79 -13.28
N ARG A 60 -9.40 -18.96 -12.24
CA ARG A 60 -10.27 -19.25 -11.10
C ARG A 60 -11.75 -19.30 -11.50
N ASN A 61 -12.19 -18.39 -12.36
CA ASN A 61 -13.59 -18.25 -12.77
C ASN A 61 -13.97 -19.14 -13.98
N ASN A 62 -13.00 -19.82 -14.62
CA ASN A 62 -13.18 -20.59 -15.85
C ASN A 62 -13.88 -19.80 -16.98
N SER A 63 -13.85 -18.49 -16.94
CA SER A 63 -14.51 -17.60 -17.90
C SER A 63 -13.83 -16.25 -17.97
N GLY A 64 -13.82 -15.64 -19.14
CA GLY A 64 -13.39 -14.25 -19.34
C GLY A 64 -14.55 -13.31 -18.99
N LEU A 65 -14.56 -12.77 -17.78
CA LEU A 65 -15.53 -11.78 -17.34
C LEU A 65 -14.94 -10.37 -17.48
N PRO A 66 -15.33 -9.58 -18.49
CA PRO A 66 -14.73 -8.26 -18.74
C PRO A 66 -14.83 -7.31 -17.54
N ASN A 67 -15.89 -7.40 -16.76
CA ASN A 67 -16.16 -6.54 -15.60
C ASN A 67 -16.01 -7.26 -14.25
N GLY A 68 -15.47 -8.48 -14.25
CA GLY A 68 -15.44 -9.31 -13.03
C GLY A 68 -14.46 -8.85 -11.94
N ALA A 69 -13.53 -7.96 -12.29
CA ALA A 69 -12.51 -7.44 -11.35
C ALA A 69 -12.71 -5.96 -11.02
N VAL A 70 -13.85 -5.37 -11.37
CA VAL A 70 -14.17 -3.97 -11.01
C VAL A 70 -14.23 -3.85 -9.48
N GLY A 71 -13.48 -2.89 -8.92
CA GLY A 71 -13.38 -2.66 -7.47
C GLY A 71 -12.18 -3.33 -6.80
N TYR A 72 -11.52 -4.31 -7.42
CA TYR A 72 -10.34 -4.99 -6.85
C TYR A 72 -9.16 -4.04 -6.62
N GLU A 73 -9.08 -2.95 -7.36
CA GLU A 73 -8.12 -1.88 -7.14
C GLU A 73 -8.30 -1.22 -5.76
N MET A 74 -9.55 -1.04 -5.33
CA MET A 74 -9.87 -0.48 -4.01
C MET A 74 -9.57 -1.48 -2.89
N SER A 75 -9.95 -2.75 -3.06
CA SER A 75 -9.63 -3.82 -2.10
C SER A 75 -8.11 -3.98 -1.94
N GLY A 76 -7.34 -3.92 -3.04
CA GLY A 76 -5.89 -3.97 -3.01
C GLY A 76 -5.26 -2.78 -2.29
N LEU A 77 -5.77 -1.56 -2.52
CA LEU A 77 -5.34 -0.36 -1.82
C LEU A 77 -5.65 -0.45 -0.33
N THR A 78 -6.88 -0.86 0.02
CA THR A 78 -7.31 -1.06 1.40
C THR A 78 -6.43 -2.06 2.13
N ALA A 79 -6.12 -3.18 1.49
CA ALA A 79 -5.23 -4.21 2.02
C ALA A 79 -3.82 -3.65 2.30
N ALA A 80 -3.27 -2.84 1.40
CA ALA A 80 -1.96 -2.23 1.60
C ALA A 80 -1.95 -1.26 2.78
N ILE A 81 -2.98 -0.42 2.92
CA ILE A 81 -3.09 0.58 4.00
C ILE A 81 -3.33 -0.11 5.34
N VAL A 82 -4.26 -1.06 5.43
CA VAL A 82 -4.52 -1.88 6.64
C VAL A 82 -3.28 -2.66 7.03
N GLY A 83 -2.48 -3.11 6.05
CA GLY A 83 -1.18 -3.75 6.25
C GLY A 83 -0.06 -2.81 6.70
N GLY A 84 -0.35 -1.52 6.94
CA GLY A 84 0.60 -0.54 7.48
C GLY A 84 1.43 0.18 6.42
N THR A 85 1.05 0.12 5.15
CA THR A 85 1.65 0.96 4.11
C THR A 85 1.06 2.36 4.20
N SER A 86 1.94 3.37 4.41
CA SER A 86 1.50 4.74 4.56
C SER A 86 0.97 5.32 3.25
N PHE A 87 -0.21 5.93 3.30
CA PHE A 87 -0.80 6.65 2.17
C PHE A 87 0.05 7.86 1.73
N THR A 88 0.75 8.49 2.65
CA THR A 88 1.64 9.63 2.36
C THR A 88 3.02 9.22 1.84
N GLY A 89 3.31 7.91 1.80
CA GLY A 89 4.56 7.35 1.29
C GLY A 89 5.67 7.21 2.35
N GLY A 90 6.78 6.62 1.92
CA GLY A 90 8.01 6.47 2.69
C GLY A 90 8.02 5.37 3.75
N VAL A 91 6.87 4.77 4.06
CA VAL A 91 6.73 3.68 5.04
C VAL A 91 5.81 2.60 4.51
N GLY A 92 6.20 1.36 4.67
CA GLY A 92 5.42 0.19 4.30
C GLY A 92 6.26 -1.07 4.41
N THR A 93 5.61 -2.23 4.51
CA THR A 93 6.28 -3.53 4.50
C THR A 93 5.50 -4.52 3.64
N VAL A 94 6.22 -5.33 2.89
CA VAL A 94 5.61 -6.37 2.04
C VAL A 94 4.81 -7.36 2.87
N MET A 95 5.36 -7.80 4.01
CA MET A 95 4.68 -8.75 4.91
C MET A 95 3.43 -8.14 5.55
N GLY A 96 3.48 -6.85 5.89
CA GLY A 96 2.30 -6.10 6.36
C GLY A 96 1.19 -6.07 5.29
N THR A 97 1.54 -5.75 4.05
CA THR A 97 0.58 -5.76 2.93
C THR A 97 -0.04 -7.14 2.71
N VAL A 98 0.74 -8.22 2.84
CA VAL A 98 0.22 -9.60 2.75
C VAL A 98 -0.76 -9.89 3.89
N ALA A 99 -0.44 -9.51 5.12
CA ALA A 99 -1.35 -9.67 6.25
C ALA A 99 -2.65 -8.86 6.04
N GLY A 100 -2.54 -7.61 5.55
CA GLY A 100 -3.68 -6.79 5.18
C GLY A 100 -4.55 -7.43 4.09
N ALA A 101 -3.93 -8.04 3.07
CA ALA A 101 -4.65 -8.76 2.02
C ALA A 101 -5.44 -9.96 2.56
N PHE A 102 -4.89 -10.70 3.53
CA PHE A 102 -5.64 -11.76 4.21
C PHE A 102 -6.82 -11.20 5.00
N ILE A 103 -6.62 -10.10 5.75
CA ILE A 103 -7.69 -9.48 6.54
C ILE A 103 -8.85 -9.05 5.65
N ILE A 104 -8.56 -8.31 4.57
CA ILE A 104 -9.58 -7.83 3.63
C ILE A 104 -10.24 -9.00 2.91
N GLY A 105 -9.47 -9.99 2.44
CA GLY A 105 -10.02 -11.17 1.77
C GLY A 105 -10.94 -12.01 2.67
N PHE A 106 -10.62 -12.16 3.97
CA PHE A 106 -11.53 -12.80 4.92
C PHE A 106 -12.79 -11.97 5.15
N LEU A 107 -12.67 -10.65 5.25
CA LEU A 107 -13.81 -9.76 5.44
C LEU A 107 -14.75 -9.82 4.23
N GLU A 108 -14.23 -9.73 3.01
CA GLU A 108 -15.01 -9.89 1.77
C GLU A 108 -15.71 -11.27 1.72
N ASN A 109 -14.99 -12.34 2.09
CA ASN A 109 -15.55 -13.69 2.09
C ASN A 109 -16.71 -13.81 3.08
N ILE A 110 -16.56 -13.28 4.30
CA ILE A 110 -17.63 -13.27 5.31
C ILE A 110 -18.82 -12.47 4.81
N MET A 111 -18.63 -11.29 4.24
CA MET A 111 -19.71 -10.46 3.70
C MET A 111 -20.47 -11.18 2.57
N ASN A 112 -19.75 -11.90 1.69
CA ASN A 112 -20.35 -12.70 0.64
C ASN A 112 -21.16 -13.88 1.19
N LEU A 113 -20.68 -14.56 2.23
CA LEU A 113 -21.38 -15.69 2.87
C LEU A 113 -22.68 -15.24 3.56
N ILE A 114 -22.71 -14.04 4.14
CA ILE A 114 -23.90 -13.46 4.77
C ILE A 114 -24.87 -12.89 3.73
N GLY A 115 -24.46 -12.79 2.45
CA GLY A 115 -25.27 -12.25 1.36
C GLY A 115 -25.34 -10.73 1.33
N VAL A 116 -24.32 -10.04 1.84
CA VAL A 116 -24.23 -8.58 1.78
C VAL A 116 -24.08 -8.12 0.34
N ASN A 117 -24.88 -7.16 -0.09
CA ASN A 117 -24.83 -6.60 -1.43
C ASN A 117 -23.45 -5.95 -1.72
N ALA A 118 -22.95 -6.13 -2.95
CA ALA A 118 -21.66 -5.59 -3.38
C ALA A 118 -21.49 -4.07 -3.17
N TYR A 119 -22.57 -3.29 -3.32
CA TYR A 119 -22.52 -1.84 -3.04
C TYR A 119 -22.25 -1.53 -1.58
N ILE A 120 -22.83 -2.31 -0.66
CA ILE A 120 -22.60 -2.16 0.79
C ILE A 120 -21.16 -2.56 1.13
N GLN A 121 -20.64 -3.61 0.49
CA GLN A 121 -19.23 -4.01 0.65
C GLN A 121 -18.27 -2.87 0.26
N SER A 122 -18.50 -2.22 -0.88
CA SER A 122 -17.70 -1.06 -1.31
C SER A 122 -17.79 0.13 -0.35
N ILE A 123 -18.96 0.37 0.28
CA ILE A 123 -19.11 1.41 1.31
C ILE A 123 -18.27 1.06 2.55
N ILE A 124 -18.30 -0.19 2.99
CA ILE A 124 -17.53 -0.67 4.15
C ILE A 124 -16.02 -0.54 3.87
N GLU A 125 -15.55 -0.95 2.69
CA GLU A 125 -14.16 -0.80 2.28
C GLU A 125 -13.73 0.67 2.25
N GLY A 126 -14.54 1.55 1.67
CA GLY A 126 -14.30 2.99 1.68
C GLY A 126 -14.20 3.56 3.09
N ALA A 127 -15.07 3.13 4.01
CA ALA A 127 -15.01 3.53 5.42
C ALA A 127 -13.73 3.06 6.10
N ILE A 128 -13.29 1.82 5.83
CA ILE A 128 -12.02 1.26 6.35
C ILE A 128 -10.84 2.11 5.87
N ILE A 129 -10.80 2.48 4.59
CA ILE A 129 -9.75 3.33 4.04
C ILE A 129 -9.71 4.67 4.78
N VAL A 130 -10.84 5.35 4.94
CA VAL A 130 -10.91 6.65 5.61
C VAL A 130 -10.40 6.56 7.04
N VAL A 131 -10.83 5.57 7.80
CA VAL A 131 -10.38 5.34 9.18
C VAL A 131 -8.88 5.05 9.22
N ALA A 132 -8.38 4.15 8.38
CA ALA A 132 -6.98 3.76 8.36
C ALA A 132 -6.06 4.95 7.97
N VAL A 133 -6.45 5.74 6.97
CA VAL A 133 -5.71 6.95 6.55
C VAL A 133 -5.75 8.02 7.65
N ALA A 134 -6.88 8.22 8.32
CA ALA A 134 -6.96 9.15 9.46
C ALA A 134 -5.99 8.75 10.58
N PHE A 135 -5.91 7.46 10.92
CA PHE A 135 -4.94 6.95 11.89
C PHE A 135 -3.49 7.13 11.44
N ASP A 136 -3.15 6.89 10.17
CA ASP A 136 -1.79 7.10 9.63
C ASP A 136 -1.36 8.57 9.77
N ILE A 137 -2.21 9.51 9.36
CA ILE A 137 -1.95 10.95 9.45
C ILE A 137 -1.79 11.39 10.90
N MET A 138 -2.69 10.97 11.80
CA MET A 138 -2.63 11.32 13.24
C MET A 138 -1.36 10.77 13.89
N SER A 139 -0.97 9.54 13.57
CA SER A 139 0.25 8.91 14.08
C SER A 139 1.51 9.66 13.65
N LYS A 140 1.57 10.11 12.40
CA LYS A 140 2.71 10.90 11.88
C LYS A 140 2.77 12.30 12.49
N SER A 141 1.64 12.97 12.65
CA SER A 141 1.57 14.30 13.26
C SER A 141 2.13 14.28 14.69
N ARG A 142 1.78 13.27 15.50
CA ARG A 142 2.28 13.11 16.86
C ARG A 142 3.80 12.89 16.93
N LYS A 143 4.39 12.18 15.96
CA LYS A 143 5.84 11.95 15.90
C LYS A 143 6.60 13.23 15.56
N SER A 144 6.10 14.04 14.64
CA SER A 144 6.71 15.32 14.24
C SER A 144 6.74 16.30 15.40
N THR A 145 5.65 16.43 16.16
CA THR A 145 5.56 17.33 17.32
C THR A 145 6.55 16.95 18.44
N LYS A 146 6.75 15.64 18.69
CA LYS A 146 7.71 15.18 19.71
C LYS A 146 9.17 15.51 19.35
N VAL A 147 9.52 15.45 18.07
CA VAL A 147 10.88 15.77 17.59
C VAL A 147 11.18 17.25 17.77
N ILE A 148 10.23 18.13 17.47
CA ILE A 148 10.38 19.58 17.61
C ILE A 148 10.55 19.96 19.10
N MET A 149 9.74 19.42 20.00
CA MET A 149 9.86 19.67 21.44
C MET A 149 11.18 19.17 22.02
N ALA A 150 11.68 18.02 21.56
CA ALA A 150 12.96 17.48 22.02
C ALA A 150 14.18 18.26 21.50
N SER A 151 14.08 18.98 20.37
CA SER A 151 15.14 19.86 19.87
C SER A 151 15.18 21.17 20.63
N ASP A 152 14.02 21.74 21.00
CA ASP A 152 13.91 23.01 21.75
C ASP A 152 14.43 22.87 23.20
N ASP A 153 14.27 21.67 23.78
CA ASP A 153 14.77 21.37 25.15
C ASP A 153 16.28 21.16 25.20
N LYS A 154 16.91 20.79 24.06
CA LYS A 154 18.37 20.69 23.93
C LYS A 154 19.07 22.02 23.67
N GLU A 155 18.39 22.98 23.08
CA GLU A 155 18.92 24.31 22.78
C GLU A 155 18.86 25.25 24.01
N LYS A 156 18.04 24.89 25.01
CA LYS A 156 17.90 25.63 26.30
C LYS A 156 18.82 25.15 27.43
N LYS A 157 19.65 24.13 27.19
CA LYS A 157 20.70 23.64 28.11
C LYS A 157 22.08 23.96 27.62
#